data_bf24120ce54c40b05cf32835fc3e833f
#
_entry.id   bf24120ce54c40b05cf32835fc3e833f
#
_cell.length_a   1.000
_cell.length_b   1.000
_cell.length_c   1.000
_cell.angle_alpha   90.00
_cell.angle_beta   90.00
_cell.angle_gamma   90.00
#
_symmetry.space_group_name_H-M   'P 1'
#
loop_
_entity.id
_entity.type
_entity.pdbx_description
1 polymer ?
#
loop_
_entity_poly.entity_id
_entity_poly.type
_entity_poly.pdbx_seq_one_letter_code
_entity_poly.pdbx_strand_id
1 'polypeptide(L)'
;MSTLVKPRTLFIGLTLLCVLAIWLSLALGPVSLPLLDTLRAALRLMGVPIGASGLEQAELILGQIRLPRTLLGLAVGGVLALSGVAMQGLFRNPLADPGLVGVSSGAALGAAFAIVGGSFLGGLPEVDRKSTV
;
A
#
# COMPACT_ATOMS: atom_id res chain seq x y z
N MET A 1 15.10 -30.39 18.14
CA MET A 1 13.86 -30.76 17.44
C MET A 1 13.47 -29.59 16.55
N SER A 2 14.02 -29.55 15.33
CA SER A 2 13.64 -28.54 14.32
C SER A 2 12.41 -29.07 13.60
N THR A 3 11.24 -28.54 13.94
CA THR A 3 10.04 -28.73 13.14
C THR A 3 10.26 -28.00 11.81
N LEU A 4 10.80 -28.73 10.83
CA LEU A 4 10.90 -28.25 9.46
C LEU A 4 9.48 -28.02 8.94
N VAL A 5 9.02 -26.78 9.06
CA VAL A 5 7.75 -26.36 8.46
C VAL A 5 7.84 -26.65 6.98
N LYS A 6 6.94 -27.48 6.45
CA LYS A 6 6.92 -27.82 5.03
C LYS A 6 6.83 -26.51 4.22
N PRO A 7 7.65 -26.30 3.17
CA PRO A 7 7.68 -25.03 2.43
C PRO A 7 6.29 -24.62 1.92
N ARG A 8 5.45 -25.58 1.59
CA ARG A 8 4.06 -25.33 1.18
C ARG A 8 3.21 -24.69 2.29
N THR A 9 3.38 -25.12 3.54
CA THR A 9 2.64 -24.55 4.69
C THR A 9 3.09 -23.12 4.97
N LEU A 10 4.39 -22.84 4.79
CA LEU A 10 4.97 -21.51 4.94
C LEU A 10 4.43 -20.55 3.87
N PHE A 11 4.38 -21.00 2.61
CA PHE A 11 3.78 -20.21 1.51
C PHE A 11 2.31 -19.88 1.75
N ILE A 12 1.52 -20.86 2.16
CA ILE A 12 0.10 -20.65 2.48
C ILE A 12 -0.04 -19.66 3.64
N GLY A 13 0.75 -19.81 4.70
CA GLY A 13 0.72 -18.90 5.85
C GLY A 13 1.06 -17.46 5.48
N LEU A 14 2.11 -17.25 4.68
CA LEU A 14 2.50 -15.93 4.19
C LEU A 14 1.44 -15.30 3.27
N THR A 15 0.84 -16.09 2.40
CA THR A 15 -0.24 -15.61 1.53
C THR A 15 -1.46 -15.18 2.33
N LEU A 16 -1.87 -15.99 3.31
CA LEU A 16 -2.97 -15.64 4.20
C LEU A 16 -2.67 -14.38 5.03
N LEU A 17 -1.43 -14.26 5.53
CA LEU A 17 -1.00 -13.06 6.25
C LEU A 17 -1.04 -11.81 5.35
N CYS A 18 -0.61 -11.93 4.10
CA CYS A 18 -0.64 -10.83 3.14
C CYS A 18 -2.09 -10.41 2.83
N VAL A 19 -2.99 -11.37 2.59
CA VAL A 19 -4.42 -11.09 2.36
C VAL A 19 -5.04 -10.42 3.59
N LEU A 20 -4.73 -10.90 4.79
CA LEU A 20 -5.20 -10.31 6.04
C LEU A 20 -4.68 -8.87 6.22
N ALA A 21 -3.40 -8.63 5.91
CA ALA A 21 -2.81 -7.29 5.98
C ALA A 21 -3.47 -6.31 5.00
N ILE A 22 -3.76 -6.75 3.77
CA ILE A 22 -4.51 -5.95 2.80
C ILE A 22 -5.90 -5.61 3.35
N TRP A 23 -6.59 -6.60 3.90
CA TRP A 23 -7.93 -6.41 4.46
C TRP A 23 -7.91 -5.42 5.63
N LEU A 24 -6.97 -5.57 6.55
CA LEU A 24 -6.77 -4.63 7.66
C LEU A 24 -6.41 -3.23 7.18
N SER A 25 -5.58 -3.11 6.14
CA SER A 25 -5.24 -1.81 5.54
C SER A 25 -6.45 -1.09 4.95
N LEU A 26 -7.38 -1.83 4.35
CA LEU A 26 -8.63 -1.27 3.83
C LEU A 26 -9.67 -0.99 4.91
N ALA A 27 -9.71 -1.81 5.96
CA ALA A 27 -10.66 -1.66 7.06
C ALA A 27 -10.26 -0.56 8.05
N LEU A 28 -8.96 -0.48 8.39
CA LEU A 28 -8.42 0.47 9.35
C LEU A 28 -7.96 1.74 8.66
N GLY A 29 -8.42 2.89 9.12
CA GLY A 29 -8.02 4.20 8.58
C GLY A 29 -8.40 5.33 9.52
N PRO A 30 -7.92 6.57 9.27
CA PRO A 30 -8.16 7.73 10.13
C PRO A 30 -9.64 8.10 10.24
N VAL A 31 -10.45 7.72 9.26
CA VAL A 31 -11.90 7.85 9.30
C VAL A 31 -12.49 6.51 9.69
N SER A 32 -13.20 6.46 10.82
CA SER A 32 -13.87 5.26 11.29
C SER A 32 -15.08 4.95 10.39
N LEU A 33 -14.90 4.01 9.47
CA LEU A 33 -16.00 3.45 8.70
C LEU A 33 -16.44 2.13 9.33
N PRO A 34 -17.73 1.86 9.46
CA PRO A 34 -18.21 0.55 9.86
C PRO A 34 -17.66 -0.53 8.93
N LEU A 35 -17.18 -1.65 9.48
CA LEU A 35 -16.62 -2.75 8.69
C LEU A 35 -17.55 -3.24 7.59
N LEU A 36 -18.85 -3.23 7.88
CA LEU A 36 -19.88 -3.65 6.94
C LEU A 36 -19.97 -2.70 5.74
N ASP A 37 -19.86 -1.39 5.96
CA ASP A 37 -19.92 -0.39 4.90
C ASP A 37 -18.62 -0.39 4.08
N THR A 38 -17.48 -0.65 4.70
CA THR A 38 -16.21 -0.87 4.01
C THR A 38 -16.28 -2.08 3.07
N LEU A 39 -16.88 -3.19 3.53
CA LEU A 39 -17.07 -4.39 2.71
C LEU A 39 -18.02 -4.13 1.54
N ARG A 40 -19.15 -3.48 1.81
CA ARG A 40 -20.15 -3.12 0.78
C ARG A 40 -19.56 -2.19 -0.27
N ALA A 41 -18.83 -1.16 0.17
CA ALA A 41 -18.14 -0.23 -0.73
C ALA A 41 -17.07 -0.93 -1.59
N ALA A 42 -16.30 -1.85 -1.00
CA ALA A 42 -15.32 -2.65 -1.74
C ALA A 42 -15.98 -3.53 -2.81
N LEU A 43 -17.07 -4.23 -2.47
CA LEU A 43 -17.81 -5.05 -3.42
C LEU A 43 -18.43 -4.21 -4.56
N ARG A 44 -18.88 -3.00 -4.25
CA ARG A 44 -19.44 -2.08 -5.23
C ARG A 44 -18.39 -1.56 -6.19
N LEU A 45 -17.19 -1.25 -5.70
CA LEU A 45 -16.02 -0.90 -6.54
C LEU A 45 -15.60 -2.07 -7.47
N MET A 46 -15.88 -3.31 -7.07
CA MET A 46 -15.69 -4.50 -7.91
C MET A 46 -16.83 -4.75 -8.90
N GLY A 47 -17.83 -3.86 -8.96
CA GLY A 47 -18.96 -3.93 -9.90
C GLY A 47 -20.15 -4.73 -9.42
N VAL A 48 -20.22 -5.10 -8.14
CA VAL A 48 -21.39 -5.80 -7.57
C VAL A 48 -22.47 -4.76 -7.23
N PRO A 49 -23.69 -4.83 -7.81
CA PRO A 49 -24.76 -3.88 -7.54
C PRO A 49 -25.37 -4.11 -6.16
N ILE A 50 -24.78 -3.47 -5.15
CA ILE A 50 -25.31 -3.49 -3.79
C ILE A 50 -26.04 -2.16 -3.57
N GLY A 51 -27.37 -2.22 -3.45
CA GLY A 51 -28.19 -1.06 -3.12
C GLY A 51 -28.03 -0.68 -1.65
N ALA A 52 -27.42 0.47 -1.38
CA ALA A 52 -27.48 1.12 -0.09
C ALA A 52 -27.26 2.62 -0.28
N SER A 53 -28.27 3.40 0.07
CA SER A 53 -28.19 4.85 0.23
C SER A 53 -27.20 5.16 1.38
N GLY A 54 -26.23 6.04 1.15
CA GLY A 54 -25.27 6.48 2.19
C GLY A 54 -23.86 5.89 2.09
N LEU A 55 -23.56 5.05 1.09
CA LEU A 55 -22.23 4.49 0.88
C LEU A 55 -21.27 5.39 0.08
N GLU A 56 -21.75 6.51 -0.47
CA GLU A 56 -20.97 7.40 -1.34
C GLU A 56 -19.68 7.89 -0.67
N GLN A 57 -19.77 8.26 0.61
CA GLN A 57 -18.60 8.70 1.37
C GLN A 57 -17.60 7.55 1.62
N ALA A 58 -18.09 6.35 1.89
CA ALA A 58 -17.26 5.16 2.07
C ALA A 58 -16.55 4.76 0.76
N GLU A 59 -17.26 4.85 -0.37
CA GLU A 59 -16.70 4.58 -1.69
C GLU A 59 -15.59 5.58 -2.07
N LEU A 60 -15.81 6.87 -1.83
CA LEU A 60 -14.82 7.90 -2.08
C LEU A 60 -13.56 7.69 -1.22
N ILE A 61 -13.72 7.44 0.08
CA ILE A 61 -12.60 7.20 0.99
C ILE A 61 -11.85 5.92 0.61
N LEU A 62 -12.59 4.86 0.29
CA LEU A 62 -11.99 3.58 -0.08
C LEU A 62 -11.27 3.69 -1.43
N GLY A 63 -11.93 4.23 -2.45
CA GLY A 63 -11.42 4.28 -3.82
C GLY A 63 -10.30 5.29 -4.01
N GLN A 64 -10.38 6.46 -3.40
CA GLN A 64 -9.43 7.55 -3.65
C GLN A 64 -8.31 7.66 -2.60
N ILE A 65 -8.50 7.11 -1.41
CA ILE A 65 -7.51 7.23 -0.33
C ILE A 65 -6.93 5.87 0.05
N ARG A 66 -7.77 4.92 0.46
CA ARG A 66 -7.29 3.66 1.04
C ARG A 66 -6.73 2.70 0.00
N LEU A 67 -7.42 2.55 -1.11
CA LEU A 67 -7.03 1.61 -2.16
C LEU A 67 -5.71 2.02 -2.84
N PRO A 68 -5.49 3.27 -3.28
CA PRO A 68 -4.21 3.68 -3.83
C PRO A 68 -3.05 3.52 -2.84
N ARG A 69 -3.27 3.86 -1.57
CA ARG A 69 -2.26 3.70 -0.52
C ARG A 69 -1.91 2.23 -0.29
N THR A 70 -2.90 1.33 -0.28
CA THR A 70 -2.68 -0.10 -0.10
C THR A 70 -1.93 -0.70 -1.29
N LEU A 71 -2.30 -0.31 -2.52
CA LEU A 71 -1.60 -0.73 -3.75
C LEU A 71 -0.15 -0.24 -3.78
N LEU A 72 0.10 1.01 -3.39
CA LEU A 72 1.45 1.55 -3.24
C LEU A 72 2.27 0.74 -2.22
N GLY A 73 1.71 0.44 -1.05
CA GLY A 73 2.36 -0.38 -0.04
C GLY A 73 2.72 -1.77 -0.55
N LEU A 74 1.82 -2.42 -1.31
CA LEU A 74 2.07 -3.70 -1.96
C LEU A 74 3.18 -3.61 -3.02
N ALA A 75 3.15 -2.58 -3.86
CA ALA A 75 4.16 -2.37 -4.88
C ALA A 75 5.56 -2.16 -4.25
N VAL A 76 5.66 -1.30 -3.25
CA VAL A 76 6.91 -1.06 -2.51
C VAL A 76 7.42 -2.33 -1.84
N GLY A 77 6.55 -3.06 -1.13
CA GLY A 77 6.90 -4.33 -0.48
C GLY A 77 7.36 -5.39 -1.49
N GLY A 78 6.68 -5.49 -2.63
CA GLY A 78 7.04 -6.41 -3.71
C GLY A 78 8.41 -6.07 -4.33
N VAL A 79 8.68 -4.81 -4.63
CA VAL A 79 9.98 -4.36 -5.16
C VAL A 79 11.09 -4.61 -4.15
N LEU A 80 10.88 -4.33 -2.87
CA LEU A 80 11.85 -4.61 -1.81
C LEU A 80 12.13 -6.11 -1.67
N ALA A 81 11.10 -6.94 -1.73
CA ALA A 81 11.27 -8.40 -1.67
C ALA A 81 12.07 -8.92 -2.86
N LEU A 82 11.76 -8.47 -4.08
CA LEU A 82 12.49 -8.85 -5.29
C LEU A 82 13.96 -8.39 -5.24
N SER A 83 14.21 -7.15 -4.83
CA SER A 83 15.56 -6.63 -4.68
C SER A 83 16.35 -7.39 -3.61
N GLY A 84 15.71 -7.76 -2.49
CA GLY A 84 16.30 -8.59 -1.46
C GLY A 84 16.72 -9.96 -2.00
N VAL A 85 15.86 -10.65 -2.72
CA VAL A 85 16.18 -11.96 -3.32
C VAL A 85 17.32 -11.84 -4.34
N ALA A 86 17.30 -10.80 -5.18
CA ALA A 86 18.36 -10.56 -6.17
C ALA A 86 19.71 -10.32 -5.50
N MET A 87 19.75 -9.52 -4.44
CA MET A 87 20.97 -9.24 -3.68
C MET A 87 21.53 -10.48 -2.99
N GLN A 88 20.65 -11.25 -2.33
CA GLN A 88 21.06 -12.50 -1.69
C GLN A 88 21.62 -13.52 -2.69
N GLY A 89 21.03 -13.59 -3.89
CA GLY A 89 21.53 -14.43 -4.98
C GLY A 89 22.87 -13.96 -5.53
N LEU A 90 23.04 -12.65 -5.75
CA LEU A 90 24.26 -12.05 -6.28
C LEU A 90 25.45 -12.22 -5.34
N PHE A 91 25.26 -11.90 -4.07
CA PHE A 91 26.32 -11.98 -3.06
C PHE A 91 26.47 -13.37 -2.43
N ARG A 92 25.57 -14.30 -2.76
CA ARG A 92 25.49 -15.65 -2.14
C ARG A 92 25.51 -15.57 -0.61
N ASN A 93 24.91 -14.54 -0.06
CA ASN A 93 24.87 -14.26 1.36
C ASN A 93 23.42 -13.97 1.78
N PRO A 94 22.81 -14.77 2.66
CA PRO A 94 21.44 -14.54 3.12
C PRO A 94 21.27 -13.26 3.96
N LEU A 95 22.37 -12.64 4.39
CA LEU A 95 22.35 -11.38 5.13
C LEU A 95 22.50 -10.14 4.22
N ALA A 96 22.55 -10.32 2.90
CA ALA A 96 22.63 -9.20 1.99
C ALA A 96 21.32 -8.40 2.03
N ASP A 97 21.46 -7.10 2.36
CA ASP A 97 20.35 -6.16 2.48
C ASP A 97 20.38 -5.15 1.33
N PRO A 98 19.32 -4.99 0.55
CA PRO A 98 19.24 -3.98 -0.50
C PRO A 98 19.38 -2.54 0.04
N GLY A 99 19.08 -2.28 1.31
CA GLY A 99 19.27 -0.99 1.96
C GLY A 99 20.73 -0.53 1.96
N LEU A 100 21.68 -1.47 2.05
CA LEU A 100 23.13 -1.18 2.09
C LEU A 100 23.70 -0.70 0.74
N VAL A 101 23.03 -1.00 -0.37
CA VAL A 101 23.51 -0.69 -1.74
C VAL A 101 22.94 0.64 -2.27
N GLY A 102 22.32 1.41 -1.40
CA GLY A 102 21.83 2.74 -1.78
C GLY A 102 20.35 2.81 -2.17
N VAL A 103 19.56 1.75 -1.98
CA VAL A 103 18.12 1.78 -2.24
C VAL A 103 17.42 2.84 -1.38
N SER A 104 17.80 2.97 -0.11
CA SER A 104 17.25 3.97 0.81
C SER A 104 17.59 5.39 0.40
N SER A 105 18.85 5.66 -0.01
CA SER A 105 19.27 6.97 -0.49
C SER A 105 18.65 7.30 -1.86
N GLY A 106 18.50 6.31 -2.74
CA GLY A 106 17.81 6.45 -4.01
C GLY A 106 16.32 6.77 -3.82
N ALA A 107 15.67 6.12 -2.86
CA ALA A 107 14.27 6.39 -2.51
C ALA A 107 14.11 7.82 -1.94
N ALA A 108 15.01 8.26 -1.07
CA ALA A 108 15.00 9.62 -0.53
C ALA A 108 15.21 10.67 -1.64
N LEU A 109 16.12 10.42 -2.57
CA LEU A 109 16.35 11.29 -3.72
C LEU A 109 15.12 11.32 -4.62
N GLY A 110 14.51 10.17 -4.92
CA GLY A 110 13.28 10.07 -5.71
C GLY A 110 12.12 10.82 -5.08
N ALA A 111 11.95 10.71 -3.75
CA ALA A 111 10.94 11.46 -3.02
C ALA A 111 11.19 12.98 -3.09
N ALA A 112 12.43 13.42 -2.93
CA ALA A 112 12.80 14.83 -3.06
C ALA A 112 12.50 15.36 -4.47
N PHE A 113 12.84 14.60 -5.53
CA PHE A 113 12.50 14.95 -6.90
C PHE A 113 10.99 15.00 -7.15
N ALA A 114 10.21 14.06 -6.58
CA ALA A 114 8.77 14.05 -6.71
C ALA A 114 8.12 15.27 -6.06
N ILE A 115 8.60 15.68 -4.89
CA ILE A 115 8.08 16.84 -4.14
C ILE A 115 8.44 18.13 -4.87
N VAL A 116 9.71 18.31 -5.24
CA VAL A 116 10.19 19.53 -5.90
C VAL A 116 9.68 19.60 -7.33
N GLY A 117 9.77 18.50 -8.09
CA GLY A 117 9.30 18.42 -9.46
C GLY A 117 7.79 18.57 -9.60
N GLY A 118 7.03 18.02 -8.67
CA GLY A 118 5.57 18.20 -8.61
C GLY A 118 5.18 19.67 -8.42
N SER A 119 5.98 20.45 -7.70
CA SER A 119 5.77 21.90 -7.55
C SER A 119 6.05 22.68 -8.82
N PHE A 120 6.94 22.17 -9.69
CA PHE A 120 7.29 22.83 -10.96
C PHE A 120 6.38 22.42 -12.14
N LEU A 121 5.92 21.16 -12.17
CA LEU A 121 5.15 20.58 -13.28
C LEU A 121 3.63 20.66 -13.11
N GLY A 122 3.16 20.69 -11.89
CA GLY A 122 1.76 20.92 -11.56
C GLY A 122 1.71 22.18 -10.70
N GLY A 123 1.31 23.30 -11.28
CA GLY A 123 0.81 24.39 -10.46
C GLY A 123 -0.24 23.77 -9.53
N LEU A 124 0.13 23.47 -8.30
CA LEU A 124 -0.85 23.08 -7.29
C LEU A 124 -1.94 24.14 -7.33
N PRO A 125 -3.22 23.79 -7.52
CA PRO A 125 -4.27 24.78 -7.42
C PRO A 125 -4.05 25.47 -6.09
N GLU A 126 -3.77 26.76 -6.18
CA GLU A 126 -3.59 27.64 -5.03
C GLU A 126 -4.79 27.41 -4.13
N VAL A 127 -4.55 26.73 -3.01
CA VAL A 127 -5.59 26.57 -1.99
C VAL A 127 -5.93 27.99 -1.59
N ASP A 128 -7.05 28.46 -2.12
CA ASP A 128 -7.57 29.80 -1.88
C ASP A 128 -7.72 29.99 -0.37
N ARG A 129 -6.70 30.60 0.24
CA ARG A 129 -6.69 30.99 1.66
C ARG A 129 -7.66 32.12 1.97
N LYS A 130 -8.46 32.55 1.01
CA LYS A 130 -9.37 33.70 1.16
C LYS A 130 -10.78 33.36 1.63
N SER A 131 -11.08 32.08 1.92
CA SER A 131 -12.42 31.70 2.40
C SER A 131 -12.55 31.48 3.89
N THR A 132 -11.64 32.04 4.71
CA THR A 132 -11.77 32.00 6.17
C THR A 132 -11.56 33.41 6.73
N VAL A 133 -12.51 34.28 6.48
CA VAL A 133 -12.81 35.48 7.32
C VAL A 133 -14.31 35.57 7.47
#